data_4ce91a688d0bc125a5db754165d7cae2
#
_entry.id   4ce91a688d0bc125a5db754165d7cae2
#
_cell.length_a   1.000
_cell.length_b   1.000
_cell.length_c   1.000
_cell.angle_alpha   90.00
_cell.angle_beta   90.00
_cell.angle_gamma   90.00
#
_symmetry.space_group_name_H-M   'P 1'
#
loop_
_entity.id
_entity.type
_entity.pdbx_description
1 polymer ?
#
loop_
_entity_poly.entity_id
_entity_poly.type
_entity_poly.pdbx_seq_one_letter_code
_entity_poly.pdbx_strand_id
1 'polypeptide(L)'
;PIAQGILQDTDTVNRNRRSYATNDMKAQIACERTKELLRSGNMKGEDGHPMESSVQRQSTIDPRLVCVKYLDIWMEGTDVLAKFTGTNTEYGRNFNEDLLDGELPSFSLRALGNLESMSGKSYVKNLKVITWDRVIYPSHKRAYTTKLLNESAGDLANTNEIVVNESYAGRIIPINNPAVISYIQSESANVDMISDVMEFGKRNMQVLENGNVQLFDESGASLIMSPEKYIKDEIMEWAKKQY
;
A
#
# COMPACT_ATOMS: atom_id res chain seq x y z
N PRO A 1 6.78 12.71 15.87
CA PRO A 1 5.41 12.26 16.20
C PRO A 1 5.35 10.74 16.34
N ILE A 2 4.47 10.25 17.21
CA ILE A 2 4.08 8.84 17.28
C ILE A 2 2.63 8.75 16.85
N ALA A 3 2.31 7.80 16.01
CA ALA A 3 0.95 7.57 15.54
C ALA A 3 0.51 6.11 15.74
N GLN A 4 -0.78 5.88 15.63
CA GLN A 4 -1.40 4.57 15.61
C GLN A 4 -2.27 4.44 14.37
N GLY A 5 -2.37 3.22 13.84
CA GLY A 5 -3.20 2.95 12.68
C GLY A 5 -3.50 1.48 12.49
N ILE A 6 -4.37 1.20 11.53
CA ILE A 6 -4.65 -0.15 11.04
C ILE A 6 -3.68 -0.42 9.90
N LEU A 7 -2.97 -1.55 9.95
CA LEU A 7 -2.07 -1.99 8.89
C LEU A 7 -2.79 -2.85 7.84
N GLN A 8 -3.75 -3.64 8.28
CA GLN A 8 -4.64 -4.46 7.44
C GLN A 8 -5.75 -5.09 8.27
N ASP A 9 -6.72 -5.68 7.62
CA ASP A 9 -7.68 -6.62 8.16
C ASP A 9 -7.39 -8.06 7.70
N THR A 10 -7.95 -9.05 8.38
CA THR A 10 -7.82 -10.48 8.09
C THR A 10 -9.20 -11.09 7.86
N ASP A 11 -9.24 -12.30 7.28
CA ASP A 11 -10.47 -13.04 6.92
C ASP A 11 -11.42 -12.30 5.97
N THR A 12 -10.97 -11.18 5.40
CA THR A 12 -11.65 -10.41 4.36
C THR A 12 -10.89 -10.54 3.05
N VAL A 13 -11.56 -10.26 1.93
CA VAL A 13 -10.92 -10.21 0.61
C VAL A 13 -10.49 -8.78 0.35
N ASN A 14 -9.19 -8.57 0.18
CA ASN A 14 -8.63 -7.27 -0.14
C ASN A 14 -8.84 -6.89 -1.63
N ARG A 15 -8.38 -5.72 -2.05
CA ARG A 15 -8.48 -5.24 -3.44
C ARG A 15 -7.76 -6.14 -4.44
N ASN A 16 -6.73 -6.86 -4.00
CA ASN A 16 -5.98 -7.83 -4.82
C ASN A 16 -6.62 -9.23 -4.81
N ARG A 17 -7.89 -9.34 -4.40
CA ARG A 17 -8.65 -10.60 -4.28
C ARG A 17 -7.98 -11.64 -3.37
N ARG A 18 -7.12 -11.21 -2.45
CA ARG A 18 -6.41 -12.06 -1.50
C ARG A 18 -7.04 -11.98 -0.11
N SER A 19 -7.07 -13.12 0.57
CA SER A 19 -7.50 -13.23 1.96
C SER A 19 -6.38 -13.84 2.81
N TYR A 20 -6.21 -13.30 4.00
CA TYR A 20 -5.21 -13.71 4.99
C TYR A 20 -5.93 -14.24 6.21
N ALA A 21 -5.61 -15.49 6.64
CA ALA A 21 -6.25 -16.07 7.80
C ALA A 21 -5.78 -15.37 9.09
N THR A 22 -6.74 -15.05 9.96
CA THR A 22 -6.47 -14.39 11.27
C THR A 22 -5.46 -15.18 12.10
N ASN A 23 -5.57 -16.51 12.15
CA ASN A 23 -4.65 -17.33 12.94
C ASN A 23 -3.23 -17.30 12.40
N ASP A 24 -3.03 -17.32 11.07
CA ASP A 24 -1.71 -17.23 10.46
C ASP A 24 -1.08 -15.86 10.75
N MET A 25 -1.86 -14.79 10.66
CA MET A 25 -1.40 -13.45 10.98
C MET A 25 -1.03 -13.31 12.47
N LYS A 26 -1.86 -13.82 13.39
CA LYS A 26 -1.54 -13.86 14.82
C LYS A 26 -0.23 -14.59 15.08
N ALA A 27 -0.02 -15.74 14.44
CA ALA A 27 1.22 -16.50 14.58
C ALA A 27 2.44 -15.70 14.07
N GLN A 28 2.32 -14.97 12.97
CA GLN A 28 3.40 -14.15 12.43
C GLN A 28 3.73 -12.95 13.32
N ILE A 29 2.75 -12.28 13.89
CA ILE A 29 2.96 -11.17 14.84
C ILE A 29 3.59 -11.70 16.14
N ALA A 30 3.15 -12.86 16.62
CA ALA A 30 3.65 -13.46 17.86
C ALA A 30 4.98 -14.19 17.71
N CYS A 31 5.51 -14.38 16.49
CA CYS A 31 6.75 -15.13 16.28
C CYS A 31 7.97 -14.38 16.82
N GLU A 32 9.01 -15.15 17.19
CA GLU A 32 10.22 -14.56 17.80
C GLU A 32 10.92 -13.55 16.89
N ARG A 33 10.94 -13.79 15.57
CA ARG A 33 11.52 -12.84 14.61
C ARG A 33 10.84 -11.46 14.68
N THR A 34 9.51 -11.42 14.68
CA THR A 34 8.77 -10.15 14.75
C THR A 34 9.01 -9.45 16.08
N LYS A 35 8.99 -10.19 17.18
CA LYS A 35 9.28 -9.65 18.52
C LYS A 35 10.71 -9.11 18.64
N GLU A 36 11.68 -9.79 18.06
CA GLU A 36 13.08 -9.35 18.04
C GLU A 36 13.22 -8.04 17.24
N LEU A 37 12.60 -7.97 16.05
CA LEU A 37 12.62 -6.77 15.21
C LEU A 37 11.97 -5.56 15.91
N LEU A 38 10.86 -5.78 16.63
CA LEU A 38 10.20 -4.72 17.42
C LEU A 38 11.10 -4.28 18.58
N ARG A 39 11.63 -5.23 19.40
CA ARG A 39 12.50 -4.93 20.53
C ARG A 39 13.77 -4.19 20.13
N SER A 40 14.36 -4.56 19.00
CA SER A 40 15.59 -3.93 18.47
C SER A 40 15.32 -2.63 17.70
N GLY A 41 14.07 -2.24 17.48
CA GLY A 41 13.69 -1.09 16.65
C GLY A 41 13.98 -1.29 15.15
N ASN A 42 14.08 -2.55 14.70
CA ASN A 42 14.37 -2.91 13.32
C ASN A 42 13.12 -3.40 12.55
N MET A 43 11.95 -3.38 13.17
CA MET A 43 10.70 -3.54 12.43
C MET A 43 10.39 -2.25 11.69
N LYS A 44 10.69 -2.22 10.38
CA LYS A 44 10.66 -1.01 9.55
C LYS A 44 9.97 -1.29 8.24
N GLY A 45 9.36 -0.26 7.65
CA GLY A 45 8.74 -0.28 6.32
C GLY A 45 9.38 0.76 5.39
N GLU A 46 9.35 0.48 4.10
CA GLU A 46 9.86 1.36 3.06
C GLU A 46 8.78 2.32 2.56
N ASP A 47 9.19 3.37 1.85
CA ASP A 47 8.29 4.26 1.13
C ASP A 47 8.00 3.67 -0.26
N GLY A 48 6.88 2.97 -0.35
CA GLY A 48 6.49 2.14 -1.48
C GLY A 48 6.99 0.69 -1.39
N HIS A 49 6.31 -0.20 -2.11
CA HIS A 49 6.79 -1.56 -2.28
C HIS A 49 8.00 -1.62 -3.22
N PRO A 50 8.94 -2.56 -3.03
CA PRO A 50 10.00 -2.80 -4.01
C PRO A 50 9.44 -3.12 -5.40
N MET A 51 9.94 -2.43 -6.41
CA MET A 51 9.54 -2.68 -7.81
C MET A 51 10.06 -4.01 -8.35
N GLU A 52 11.22 -4.46 -7.85
CA GLU A 52 11.81 -5.73 -8.24
C GLU A 52 11.08 -6.90 -7.56
N SER A 53 10.61 -7.85 -8.37
CA SER A 53 9.83 -9.01 -7.90
C SER A 53 10.68 -10.17 -7.38
N SER A 54 12.02 -10.07 -7.37
CA SER A 54 12.87 -11.14 -6.85
C SER A 54 12.59 -11.42 -5.37
N VAL A 55 12.56 -12.69 -4.98
CA VAL A 55 12.36 -13.11 -3.59
C VAL A 55 13.38 -12.45 -2.66
N GLN A 56 14.62 -12.28 -3.15
CA GLN A 56 15.68 -11.63 -2.39
C GLN A 56 15.32 -10.17 -2.08
N ARG A 57 14.90 -9.38 -3.06
CA ARG A 57 14.52 -7.98 -2.86
C ARG A 57 13.25 -7.86 -2.00
N GLN A 58 12.26 -8.69 -2.25
CA GLN A 58 11.01 -8.70 -1.48
C GLN A 58 11.22 -9.06 0.00
N SER A 59 12.20 -9.91 0.31
CA SER A 59 12.52 -10.29 1.70
C SER A 59 13.50 -9.34 2.42
N THR A 60 14.04 -8.34 1.71
CA THR A 60 15.07 -7.43 2.24
C THR A 60 14.49 -6.02 2.40
N ILE A 61 14.83 -5.35 3.49
CA ILE A 61 14.51 -3.93 3.69
C ILE A 61 15.71 -3.10 3.23
N ASP A 62 15.50 -2.19 2.29
CA ASP A 62 16.53 -1.23 1.87
C ASP A 62 16.58 -0.06 2.87
N PRO A 63 17.70 0.08 3.62
CA PRO A 63 17.80 1.10 4.65
C PRO A 63 17.72 2.54 4.11
N ARG A 64 17.94 2.73 2.80
CA ARG A 64 17.85 4.04 2.14
C ARG A 64 16.40 4.48 1.92
N LEU A 65 15.47 3.51 1.75
CA LEU A 65 14.07 3.76 1.45
C LEU A 65 13.16 3.67 2.69
N VAL A 66 13.72 3.34 3.83
CA VAL A 66 12.94 3.20 5.07
C VAL A 66 12.29 4.53 5.45
N CYS A 67 10.97 4.55 5.60
CA CYS A 67 10.22 5.71 6.04
C CYS A 67 9.59 5.54 7.43
N VAL A 68 9.13 4.35 7.77
CA VAL A 68 8.40 4.07 9.02
C VAL A 68 9.13 3.05 9.88
N LYS A 69 9.08 3.25 11.20
CA LYS A 69 9.51 2.31 12.23
C LYS A 69 8.31 1.95 13.10
N TYR A 70 8.03 0.67 13.20
CA TYR A 70 7.00 0.14 14.08
C TYR A 70 7.53 -0.01 15.49
N LEU A 71 6.79 0.54 16.45
CA LEU A 71 7.10 0.50 17.87
C LEU A 71 6.39 -0.67 18.54
N ASP A 72 5.20 -1.00 18.05
CA ASP A 72 4.39 -2.13 18.50
C ASP A 72 3.45 -2.56 17.38
N ILE A 73 3.13 -3.87 17.32
CA ILE A 73 2.15 -4.45 16.39
C ILE A 73 1.33 -5.49 17.16
N TRP A 74 0.01 -5.37 17.09
CA TRP A 74 -0.91 -6.30 17.76
C TRP A 74 -2.17 -6.53 16.93
N MET A 75 -3.04 -7.41 17.39
CA MET A 75 -4.33 -7.64 16.77
C MET A 75 -5.48 -7.34 17.72
N GLU A 76 -6.51 -6.68 17.19
CA GLU A 76 -7.82 -6.54 17.82
C GLU A 76 -8.88 -7.12 16.88
N GLY A 77 -9.47 -8.26 17.29
CA GLY A 77 -10.38 -9.00 16.41
C GLY A 77 -9.67 -9.47 15.13
N THR A 78 -10.09 -8.94 14.01
CA THR A 78 -9.52 -9.19 12.68
C THR A 78 -8.56 -8.12 12.21
N ASP A 79 -8.44 -7.01 12.93
CA ASP A 79 -7.60 -5.88 12.55
C ASP A 79 -6.17 -6.07 13.09
N VAL A 80 -5.18 -5.80 12.26
CA VAL A 80 -3.78 -5.65 12.64
C VAL A 80 -3.54 -4.17 12.88
N LEU A 81 -3.21 -3.81 14.11
CA LEU A 81 -2.91 -2.45 14.53
C LEU A 81 -1.42 -2.29 14.81
N ALA A 82 -0.94 -1.07 14.71
CA ALA A 82 0.42 -0.72 15.09
C ALA A 82 0.52 0.66 15.70
N LYS A 83 1.55 0.84 16.55
CA LYS A 83 2.15 2.13 16.88
C LYS A 83 3.40 2.31 16.05
N PHE A 84 3.60 3.49 15.50
CA PHE A 84 4.72 3.75 14.61
C PHE A 84 5.14 5.22 14.63
N THR A 85 6.31 5.48 14.07
CA THR A 85 6.88 6.81 13.86
C THR A 85 7.75 6.81 12.61
N GLY A 86 7.98 7.96 12.02
CA GLY A 86 8.96 8.10 10.94
C GLY A 86 10.38 7.86 11.42
N THR A 87 11.23 7.40 10.52
CA THR A 87 12.68 7.23 10.77
C THR A 87 13.46 8.52 10.56
N ASN A 88 14.79 8.51 10.84
CA ASN A 88 15.67 9.65 10.59
C ASN A 88 16.14 9.77 9.12
N THR A 89 15.66 8.91 8.23
CA THR A 89 15.92 9.04 6.79
C THR A 89 15.15 10.22 6.21
N GLU A 90 15.46 10.61 4.99
CA GLU A 90 14.70 11.64 4.27
C GLU A 90 13.21 11.24 4.15
N TYR A 91 12.95 10.01 3.72
CA TYR A 91 11.59 9.47 3.62
C TYR A 91 10.86 9.42 4.98
N GLY A 92 11.61 9.13 6.05
CA GLY A 92 11.04 9.11 7.40
C GLY A 92 10.72 10.49 7.94
N ARG A 93 11.50 11.51 7.59
CA ARG A 93 11.17 12.91 7.93
C ARG A 93 9.92 13.38 7.20
N ASN A 94 9.82 13.09 5.88
CA ASN A 94 8.62 13.40 5.10
C ASN A 94 7.39 12.69 5.67
N PHE A 95 7.53 11.42 6.07
CA PHE A 95 6.45 10.68 6.74
C PHE A 95 6.00 11.35 8.05
N ASN A 96 6.94 11.87 8.85
CA ASN A 96 6.61 12.61 10.06
C ASN A 96 5.94 13.96 9.77
N GLU A 97 6.37 14.65 8.70
CA GLU A 97 5.74 15.90 8.24
C GLU A 97 4.30 15.64 7.79
N ASP A 98 4.05 14.60 7.00
CA ASP A 98 2.69 14.19 6.60
C ASP A 98 1.78 13.97 7.82
N LEU A 99 2.29 13.28 8.86
CA LEU A 99 1.54 13.07 10.10
C LEU A 99 1.21 14.36 10.83
N LEU A 100 2.16 15.31 10.88
CA LEU A 100 1.98 16.60 11.55
C LEU A 100 1.05 17.53 10.76
N ASP A 101 1.03 17.41 9.43
CA ASP A 101 0.14 18.15 8.54
C ASP A 101 -1.28 17.57 8.51
N GLY A 102 -1.51 16.48 9.27
CA GLY A 102 -2.82 15.83 9.38
C GLY A 102 -3.13 14.89 8.21
N GLU A 103 -2.14 14.52 7.41
CA GLU A 103 -2.31 13.46 6.42
C GLU A 103 -2.40 12.09 7.11
N LEU A 104 -3.05 11.15 6.43
CA LEU A 104 -3.26 9.79 6.92
C LEU A 104 -2.45 8.80 6.09
N PRO A 105 -1.14 8.64 6.32
CA PRO A 105 -0.34 7.62 5.64
C PRO A 105 -1.00 6.26 5.70
N SER A 106 -0.94 5.54 4.59
CA SER A 106 -1.54 4.22 4.46
C SER A 106 -0.48 3.14 4.31
N PHE A 107 -0.88 1.89 4.57
CA PHE A 107 0.03 0.76 4.69
C PHE A 107 -0.42 -0.41 3.83
N SER A 108 0.55 -1.17 3.32
CA SER A 108 0.29 -2.42 2.62
C SER A 108 1.29 -3.49 3.02
N LEU A 109 0.79 -4.72 3.21
CA LEU A 109 1.59 -5.87 3.62
C LEU A 109 2.59 -6.27 2.53
N ARG A 110 3.84 -6.47 2.92
CA ARG A 110 4.87 -7.20 2.17
C ARG A 110 5.14 -8.52 2.86
N ALA A 111 4.86 -9.61 2.18
CA ALA A 111 4.97 -10.96 2.73
C ALA A 111 5.32 -11.97 1.63
N LEU A 112 5.83 -13.12 2.05
CA LEU A 112 5.95 -14.31 1.22
C LEU A 112 4.86 -15.30 1.62
N GLY A 113 4.38 -16.09 0.67
CA GLY A 113 3.38 -17.13 0.90
C GLY A 113 2.98 -17.81 -0.40
N ASN A 114 2.19 -18.87 -0.27
CA ASN A 114 1.62 -19.60 -1.39
C ASN A 114 0.17 -19.14 -1.59
N LEU A 115 -0.26 -19.02 -2.84
CA LEU A 115 -1.63 -18.67 -3.18
C LEU A 115 -2.41 -19.96 -3.52
N GLU A 116 -3.52 -20.16 -2.83
CA GLU A 116 -4.51 -21.18 -3.15
C GLU A 116 -5.78 -20.51 -3.65
N SER A 117 -6.13 -20.74 -4.91
CA SER A 117 -7.35 -20.17 -5.51
C SER A 117 -8.54 -21.08 -5.27
N MET A 118 -9.61 -20.54 -4.69
CA MET A 118 -10.87 -21.23 -4.48
C MET A 118 -12.05 -20.28 -4.77
N SER A 119 -12.93 -20.65 -5.70
CA SER A 119 -14.14 -19.88 -6.03
C SER A 119 -13.86 -18.40 -6.37
N GLY A 120 -12.80 -18.13 -7.14
CA GLY A 120 -12.44 -16.78 -7.58
C GLY A 120 -11.79 -15.89 -6.50
N LYS A 121 -11.44 -16.47 -5.36
CA LYS A 121 -10.70 -15.82 -4.26
C LYS A 121 -9.36 -16.53 -4.08
N SER A 122 -8.32 -15.77 -3.75
CA SER A 122 -7.01 -16.32 -3.43
C SER A 122 -6.77 -16.27 -1.93
N TYR A 123 -6.47 -17.42 -1.35
CA TYR A 123 -6.13 -17.57 0.07
C TYR A 123 -4.61 -17.67 0.19
N VAL A 124 -4.02 -16.86 1.05
CA VAL A 124 -2.58 -16.91 1.33
C VAL A 124 -2.32 -17.98 2.37
N LYS A 125 -1.45 -18.92 2.03
CA LYS A 125 -0.96 -20.01 2.90
C LYS A 125 0.53 -19.89 3.14
N ASN A 126 1.01 -20.51 4.22
CA ASN A 126 2.43 -20.45 4.60
C ASN A 126 2.95 -19.02 4.69
N LEU A 127 2.12 -18.15 5.24
CA LEU A 127 2.37 -16.72 5.35
C LEU A 127 3.68 -16.47 6.12
N LYS A 128 4.57 -15.66 5.53
CA LYS A 128 5.76 -15.12 6.18
C LYS A 128 5.74 -13.61 6.00
N VAL A 129 5.37 -12.90 7.05
CA VAL A 129 5.36 -11.44 7.07
C VAL A 129 6.79 -10.90 7.00
N ILE A 130 7.05 -9.98 6.10
CA ILE A 130 8.31 -9.25 6.01
C ILE A 130 8.15 -7.92 6.74
N THR A 131 7.21 -7.10 6.28
CA THR A 131 6.87 -5.80 6.87
C THR A 131 5.55 -5.28 6.31
N TRP A 132 5.16 -4.07 6.71
CA TRP A 132 4.19 -3.22 6.02
C TRP A 132 4.91 -1.99 5.51
N ASP A 133 4.75 -1.68 4.23
CA ASP A 133 5.32 -0.50 3.60
C ASP A 133 4.29 0.63 3.56
N ARG A 134 4.76 1.90 3.58
CA ARG A 134 3.91 3.04 3.27
C ARG A 134 3.53 2.98 1.79
N VAL A 135 2.27 3.14 1.48
CA VAL A 135 1.76 3.18 0.09
C VAL A 135 0.75 4.31 -0.05
N ILE A 136 0.46 4.70 -1.29
CA ILE A 136 -0.55 5.72 -1.56
C ILE A 136 -1.95 5.08 -1.58
N TYR A 137 -2.05 3.86 -2.11
CA TYR A 137 -3.32 3.16 -2.24
C TYR A 137 -3.20 1.75 -1.66
N PRO A 138 -3.66 1.52 -0.43
CA PRO A 138 -3.48 0.25 0.26
C PRO A 138 -4.38 -0.84 -0.30
N SER A 139 -3.89 -2.09 -0.29
CA SER A 139 -4.69 -3.25 -0.69
C SER A 139 -5.88 -3.52 0.25
N HIS A 140 -5.76 -3.18 1.52
CA HIS A 140 -6.85 -3.23 2.50
C HIS A 140 -7.47 -1.84 2.69
N LYS A 141 -8.80 -1.73 2.54
CA LYS A 141 -9.52 -0.44 2.51
C LYS A 141 -9.36 0.39 3.80
N ARG A 142 -9.08 -0.26 4.93
CA ARG A 142 -8.98 0.37 6.25
C ARG A 142 -7.54 0.58 6.71
N ALA A 143 -6.54 0.26 5.87
CA ALA A 143 -5.13 0.30 6.23
C ALA A 143 -4.56 1.72 6.21
N TYR A 144 -4.96 2.54 7.18
CA TYR A 144 -4.57 3.94 7.33
C TYR A 144 -4.18 4.27 8.77
N THR A 145 -3.42 5.36 8.93
CA THR A 145 -3.24 6.03 10.21
C THR A 145 -4.60 6.42 10.77
N THR A 146 -4.83 6.19 12.06
CA THR A 146 -6.11 6.49 12.71
C THR A 146 -6.01 7.61 13.73
N LYS A 147 -4.85 7.77 14.39
CA LYS A 147 -4.64 8.84 15.35
C LYS A 147 -3.16 9.15 15.55
N LEU A 148 -2.88 10.41 15.88
CA LEU A 148 -1.58 10.87 16.36
C LEU A 148 -1.55 10.75 17.89
N LEU A 149 -0.47 10.15 18.42
CA LEU A 149 -0.25 10.00 19.85
C LEU A 149 0.77 11.06 20.29
N ASN A 150 0.33 12.10 20.99
CA ASN A 150 1.24 13.11 21.53
C ASN A 150 1.83 12.61 22.86
N GLU A 151 3.13 12.32 22.88
CA GLU A 151 3.85 12.03 24.13
C GLU A 151 4.30 13.28 24.91
N SER A 152 3.90 14.46 24.47
CA SER A 152 4.33 15.74 25.08
C SER A 152 3.15 16.54 25.55
N ALA A 153 2.54 16.15 26.65
CA ALA A 153 1.94 17.04 27.65
C ALA A 153 1.30 16.15 28.72
N GLY A 154 1.79 16.30 29.94
CA GLY A 154 0.97 15.92 31.08
C GLY A 154 -0.38 16.60 30.95
N ASP A 155 -1.45 15.80 31.13
CA ASP A 155 -2.82 16.25 31.34
C ASP A 155 -3.37 17.32 30.38
N LEU A 156 -3.74 16.92 29.18
CA LEU A 156 -4.92 17.48 28.51
C LEU A 156 -5.45 16.42 27.53
N ALA A 157 -6.57 15.84 27.93
CA ALA A 157 -7.39 15.00 27.08
C ALA A 157 -7.89 15.80 25.87
N ASN A 158 -7.16 15.74 24.78
CA ASN A 158 -7.67 16.04 23.47
C ASN A 158 -7.25 14.89 22.54
N THR A 159 -7.99 13.81 22.62
CA THR A 159 -8.04 12.82 21.56
C THR A 159 -8.74 13.48 20.38
N ASN A 160 -7.99 14.14 19.53
CA ASN A 160 -8.47 14.40 18.19
C ASN A 160 -8.51 13.05 17.47
N GLU A 161 -9.62 12.33 17.62
CA GLU A 161 -9.95 11.25 16.72
C GLU A 161 -10.02 11.86 15.31
N ILE A 162 -9.03 11.53 14.49
CA ILE A 162 -9.11 11.85 13.06
C ILE A 162 -10.16 10.90 12.51
N VAL A 163 -11.38 11.39 12.40
CA VAL A 163 -12.46 10.67 11.72
C VAL A 163 -12.05 10.61 10.25
N VAL A 164 -11.79 9.40 9.74
CA VAL A 164 -11.58 9.17 8.31
C VAL A 164 -12.87 9.54 7.59
N ASN A 165 -12.91 10.75 7.07
CA ASN A 165 -14.04 11.20 6.27
C ASN A 165 -13.91 10.58 4.88
N GLU A 166 -14.95 9.91 4.38
CA GLU A 166 -14.97 9.31 3.03
C GLU A 166 -14.64 10.32 1.92
N SER A 167 -14.72 11.62 2.19
CA SER A 167 -14.34 12.70 1.29
C SER A 167 -12.83 12.74 0.93
N TYR A 168 -11.95 12.04 1.67
CA TYR A 168 -10.53 11.94 1.32
C TYR A 168 -10.23 10.93 0.21
N ALA A 169 -11.15 10.02 -0.09
CA ALA A 169 -11.03 9.07 -1.19
C ALA A 169 -10.99 9.73 -2.58
N GLY A 170 -11.21 11.04 -2.67
CA GLY A 170 -11.27 11.81 -3.90
C GLY A 170 -10.15 12.84 -4.11
N ARG A 171 -9.07 12.85 -3.30
CA ARG A 171 -7.94 13.73 -3.61
C ARG A 171 -7.24 13.27 -4.88
N ILE A 172 -7.25 14.14 -5.90
CA ILE A 172 -6.47 13.98 -7.12
C ILE A 172 -4.99 14.13 -6.72
N ILE A 173 -4.27 13.01 -6.62
CA ILE A 173 -2.83 13.02 -6.39
C ILE A 173 -2.17 13.37 -7.75
N PRO A 174 -1.25 14.36 -7.80
CA PRO A 174 -0.55 14.69 -9.04
C PRO A 174 0.20 13.45 -9.56
N ILE A 175 -0.05 13.09 -10.82
CA ILE A 175 0.52 11.90 -11.49
C ILE A 175 2.05 11.98 -11.62
N ASN A 176 2.62 13.15 -11.45
CA ASN A 176 4.07 13.36 -11.45
C ASN A 176 4.74 13.00 -10.11
N ASN A 177 3.99 12.54 -9.10
CA ASN A 177 4.57 12.03 -7.88
C ASN A 177 5.32 10.72 -8.15
N PRO A 178 6.65 10.63 -7.88
CA PRO A 178 7.43 9.43 -8.12
C PRO A 178 6.86 8.17 -7.45
N ALA A 179 6.21 8.32 -6.29
CA ALA A 179 5.58 7.22 -5.58
C ALA A 179 4.35 6.68 -6.32
N VAL A 180 3.56 7.54 -6.99
CA VAL A 180 2.43 7.11 -7.84
C VAL A 180 2.93 6.35 -9.06
N ILE A 181 3.99 6.87 -9.70
CA ILE A 181 4.61 6.21 -10.86
C ILE A 181 5.19 4.86 -10.43
N SER A 182 5.91 4.81 -9.30
CA SER A 182 6.46 3.59 -8.73
C SER A 182 5.37 2.56 -8.40
N TYR A 183 4.25 3.01 -7.83
CA TYR A 183 3.11 2.15 -7.52
C TYR A 183 2.48 1.57 -8.80
N ILE A 184 2.19 2.40 -9.80
CA ILE A 184 1.63 1.95 -11.09
C ILE A 184 2.57 0.94 -11.75
N GLN A 185 3.89 1.16 -11.70
CA GLN A 185 4.88 0.25 -12.25
C GLN A 185 5.03 -1.05 -11.46
N SER A 186 4.93 -1.02 -10.13
CA SER A 186 5.02 -2.23 -9.29
C SER A 186 3.80 -3.13 -9.41
N GLU A 187 2.63 -2.54 -9.64
CA GLU A 187 1.38 -3.27 -9.85
C GLU A 187 1.29 -3.84 -11.27
N SER A 188 1.87 -3.16 -12.27
CA SER A 188 1.92 -3.65 -13.66
C SER A 188 2.81 -4.89 -13.87
N ALA A 189 3.64 -5.24 -12.90
CA ALA A 189 4.39 -6.51 -12.91
C ALA A 189 3.52 -7.75 -12.65
N ASN A 190 2.26 -7.58 -12.20
CA ASN A 190 1.27 -8.64 -12.07
C ASN A 190 0.24 -8.51 -13.19
N VAL A 191 0.38 -9.33 -14.24
CA VAL A 191 -0.46 -9.35 -15.45
C VAL A 191 -1.97 -9.43 -15.11
N ASP A 192 -2.34 -10.03 -13.98
CA ASP A 192 -3.73 -10.15 -13.54
C ASP A 192 -4.35 -8.84 -13.01
N MET A 193 -3.54 -7.83 -12.65
CA MET A 193 -4.06 -6.53 -12.19
C MET A 193 -4.33 -5.55 -13.33
N ILE A 194 -3.68 -5.74 -14.47
CA ILE A 194 -3.98 -4.96 -15.68
C ILE A 194 -5.43 -5.17 -16.12
N SER A 195 -6.00 -6.37 -15.88
CA SER A 195 -7.39 -6.66 -16.22
C SER A 195 -8.42 -5.84 -15.39
N ASP A 196 -8.13 -5.55 -14.13
CA ASP A 196 -9.08 -4.81 -13.26
C ASP A 196 -9.09 -3.30 -13.56
N VAL A 197 -7.98 -2.75 -14.05
CA VAL A 197 -7.90 -1.35 -14.55
C VAL A 197 -8.51 -1.23 -15.95
N MET A 198 -8.52 -2.32 -16.73
CA MET A 198 -9.06 -2.36 -18.09
C MET A 198 -10.59 -2.36 -18.16
N GLU A 199 -11.33 -2.76 -17.12
CA GLU A 199 -12.81 -2.69 -17.12
C GLU A 199 -13.34 -1.25 -17.23
N PHE A 200 -12.52 -0.23 -16.95
CA PHE A 200 -12.92 1.16 -17.05
C PHE A 200 -13.00 1.70 -18.49
N GLY A 201 -12.35 1.08 -19.45
CA GLY A 201 -12.21 1.68 -20.80
C GLY A 201 -12.65 0.82 -21.97
N LYS A 202 -13.02 -0.45 -21.86
CA LYS A 202 -13.33 -1.38 -22.99
C LYS A 202 -12.28 -1.42 -24.09
N ARG A 203 -11.00 -1.08 -23.80
CA ARG A 203 -9.90 -1.11 -24.75
C ARG A 203 -8.89 -2.17 -24.32
N ASN A 204 -8.51 -3.05 -25.24
CA ASN A 204 -7.41 -3.97 -25.00
C ASN A 204 -6.09 -3.18 -24.99
N MET A 205 -5.29 -3.37 -23.95
CA MET A 205 -4.04 -2.67 -23.73
C MET A 205 -2.90 -3.67 -23.50
N GLN A 206 -1.73 -3.35 -24.02
CA GLN A 206 -0.50 -4.09 -23.74
C GLN A 206 0.61 -3.11 -23.38
N VAL A 207 1.38 -3.42 -22.33
CA VAL A 207 2.61 -2.69 -22.02
C VAL A 207 3.76 -3.36 -22.74
N LEU A 208 4.48 -2.56 -23.52
CA LEU A 208 5.65 -3.02 -24.30
C LEU A 208 6.91 -3.04 -23.43
N GLU A 209 7.91 -3.83 -23.82
CA GLU A 209 9.21 -3.93 -23.11
C GLU A 209 9.92 -2.59 -22.89
N ASN A 210 9.67 -1.61 -23.75
CA ASN A 210 10.21 -0.25 -23.64
C ASN A 210 9.39 0.67 -22.70
N GLY A 211 8.38 0.13 -22.01
CA GLY A 211 7.50 0.86 -21.09
C GLY A 211 6.39 1.65 -21.77
N ASN A 212 6.27 1.66 -23.09
CA ASN A 212 5.16 2.30 -23.80
C ASN A 212 3.88 1.45 -23.71
N VAL A 213 2.73 2.11 -23.82
CA VAL A 213 1.42 1.49 -23.84
C VAL A 213 0.94 1.36 -25.27
N GLN A 214 0.56 0.14 -25.68
CA GLN A 214 -0.10 -0.13 -26.94
C GLN A 214 -1.58 -0.41 -26.68
N LEU A 215 -2.45 0.40 -27.28
CA LEU A 215 -3.90 0.25 -27.22
C LEU A 215 -4.39 -0.39 -28.51
N PHE A 216 -5.37 -1.30 -28.40
CA PHE A 216 -6.03 -1.92 -29.52
C PHE A 216 -7.50 -1.50 -29.52
N ASP A 217 -8.01 -1.13 -30.68
CA ASP A 217 -9.45 -0.92 -30.88
C ASP A 217 -10.16 -2.23 -31.27
N GLU A 218 -11.48 -2.18 -31.38
CA GLU A 218 -12.30 -3.32 -31.76
C GLU A 218 -12.01 -3.84 -33.19
N SER A 219 -11.36 -3.01 -34.02
CA SER A 219 -10.95 -3.38 -35.38
C SER A 219 -9.57 -4.03 -35.46
N GLY A 220 -8.83 -4.06 -34.34
CA GLY A 220 -7.44 -4.54 -34.26
C GLY A 220 -6.41 -3.50 -34.64
N ALA A 221 -6.80 -2.26 -34.94
CA ALA A 221 -5.85 -1.18 -35.11
C ALA A 221 -5.21 -0.82 -33.77
N SER A 222 -3.90 -0.51 -33.77
CA SER A 222 -3.17 -0.23 -32.54
C SER A 222 -2.53 1.15 -32.54
N LEU A 223 -2.50 1.78 -31.36
CA LEU A 223 -1.86 3.05 -31.10
C LEU A 223 -0.86 2.89 -29.96
N ILE A 224 0.38 3.29 -30.23
CA ILE A 224 1.45 3.25 -29.21
C ILE A 224 1.65 4.67 -28.67
N MET A 225 1.67 4.78 -27.33
CA MET A 225 1.89 6.06 -26.64
C MET A 225 2.70 5.87 -25.36
N SER A 226 3.23 6.98 -24.83
CA SER A 226 3.87 6.95 -23.52
C SER A 226 2.83 6.76 -22.42
N PRO A 227 3.19 6.14 -21.27
CA PRO A 227 2.28 6.01 -20.12
C PRO A 227 1.69 7.34 -19.65
N GLU A 228 2.49 8.40 -19.64
CA GLU A 228 2.08 9.75 -19.24
C GLU A 228 0.98 10.30 -20.16
N LYS A 229 1.12 10.10 -21.48
CA LYS A 229 0.12 10.53 -22.45
C LYS A 229 -1.17 9.72 -22.29
N TYR A 230 -1.05 8.40 -22.12
CA TYR A 230 -2.21 7.52 -21.89
C TYR A 230 -3.03 7.96 -20.69
N ILE A 231 -2.37 8.14 -19.54
CA ILE A 231 -3.02 8.53 -18.28
C ILE A 231 -3.67 9.93 -18.43
N LYS A 232 -2.99 10.86 -19.07
CA LYS A 232 -3.53 12.20 -19.32
C LYS A 232 -4.81 12.14 -20.18
N ASP A 233 -4.80 11.35 -21.23
CA ASP A 233 -5.93 11.21 -22.14
C ASP A 233 -7.13 10.54 -21.42
N GLU A 234 -6.90 9.51 -20.60
CA GLU A 234 -7.95 8.86 -19.79
C GLU A 234 -8.56 9.79 -18.73
N ILE A 235 -7.74 10.59 -18.05
CA ILE A 235 -8.24 11.61 -17.09
C ILE A 235 -9.08 12.66 -17.80
N MET A 236 -8.65 13.11 -18.97
CA MET A 236 -9.41 14.11 -19.76
C MET A 236 -10.74 13.53 -20.27
N GLU A 237 -10.76 12.27 -20.68
CA GLU A 237 -11.98 11.56 -21.08
C GLU A 237 -12.95 11.38 -19.90
N TRP A 238 -12.41 10.99 -18.74
CA TRP A 238 -13.20 10.86 -17.51
C TRP A 238 -13.79 12.21 -17.08
N ALA A 239 -12.99 13.27 -17.08
CA ALA A 239 -13.45 14.61 -16.72
C ALA A 239 -14.57 15.11 -17.63
N LYS A 240 -14.51 14.82 -18.94
CA LYS A 240 -15.58 15.17 -19.90
C LYS A 240 -16.90 14.43 -19.66
N LYS A 241 -16.87 13.25 -19.02
CA LYS A 241 -18.07 12.47 -18.72
C LYS A 241 -18.75 12.90 -17.41
N GLN A 242 -18.08 13.71 -16.59
CA GLN A 242 -18.61 14.21 -15.31
C GLN A 242 -19.26 15.60 -15.44
N TYR A 243 -19.10 16.27 -16.57
CA TYR A 243 -19.71 17.56 -16.93
C TYR A 243 -20.49 17.42 -18.24
#